data_8b061f4a00ee321a2a8ecd9f0a86c41f
#
_entry.id   8b061f4a00ee321a2a8ecd9f0a86c41f
#
_cell.length_a   1.000
_cell.length_b   1.000
_cell.length_c   1.000
_cell.angle_alpha   90.00
_cell.angle_beta   90.00
_cell.angle_gamma   90.00
#
_symmetry.space_group_name_H-M   'P 1'
#
loop_
_entity.id
_entity.type
_entity.pdbx_description
1 polymer ?
#
loop_
_entity_poly.entity_id
_entity_poly.type
_entity_poly.pdbx_seq_one_letter_code
_entity_poly.pdbx_strand_id
1 'polypeptide(L)'
;VLYPASAVDGQSGSVQLSFRTNVYKYAIYYAVCAEKDKYGNLQNYMCDTDPTTPLALTAYSNYTDTPEEEPTETSMKILKYEEGTTIPLKGAMFEVVDPEGASVGTFATNSKGQIVIPLTLAGNYTVYEREAPNGYLLSEEPAQNVKVEYGKQATVTFENAPYGNLMVKKYSDSGMQLPGAAIRIEHIESGAVYTGETNYAGTAVFTEIKPGAYRIQEIAAPAGYIKSDEVYTATVISGDTVEIPIVNEEKPGLRVIKYDSKTHEALPNISFEISKDAQSLGTFQTDEFGEILLTDLEPGTYLVKEVATDSSHIINSTPQQIELEGSDGILELIFFNDQKPGIHLVKLDSTTLEPLPNARFRIELVGGTFSKEYTTDANGEIDLTDLEPGAYKVTEQAAPDGYLIDDATRVIQINGNENAQFVFNNTQKPSFRLVKLDSYSGLGLAGATFRIARIEDGSHYLDRVTDTKGEINISDLEPGIYSVVEMDAPEGYVKDSREYHVELFPGQNSELVVSNDRMPNLEILKTDAITG
;
A
#
# COMPACT_ATOMS: atom_id res chain seq x y z
N VAL A 1 8.51 34.59 -36.40
CA VAL A 1 9.41 33.42 -36.21
C VAL A 1 10.67 33.72 -37.01
N LEU A 2 11.79 33.88 -36.34
CA LEU A 2 13.10 34.10 -36.95
C LEU A 2 13.73 32.74 -37.26
N TYR A 3 13.97 32.48 -38.54
CA TYR A 3 14.83 31.36 -38.96
C TYR A 3 16.26 31.89 -39.12
N PRO A 4 17.27 31.27 -38.54
CA PRO A 4 18.64 31.67 -38.78
C PRO A 4 19.01 31.33 -40.23
N ALA A 5 19.44 32.32 -40.97
CA ALA A 5 20.21 32.07 -42.17
C ALA A 5 21.52 31.36 -41.76
N SER A 6 21.91 30.35 -42.51
CA SER A 6 23.11 29.54 -42.24
C SER A 6 24.32 30.43 -41.94
N ALA A 7 24.82 30.35 -40.71
CA ALA A 7 26.07 31.00 -40.34
C ALA A 7 27.22 30.31 -41.07
N VAL A 8 27.95 31.06 -41.84
CA VAL A 8 29.23 30.64 -42.44
C VAL A 8 30.30 30.95 -41.42
N ASP A 9 31.02 29.92 -40.98
CA ASP A 9 32.10 30.00 -40.01
C ASP A 9 33.13 31.08 -40.39
N GLY A 10 33.33 32.04 -39.51
CA GLY A 10 34.52 32.89 -39.50
C GLY A 10 34.50 34.17 -40.32
N GLN A 11 33.38 34.63 -40.83
CA GLN A 11 33.31 35.96 -41.51
C GLN A 11 32.22 36.84 -40.90
N SER A 12 32.55 38.09 -40.62
CA SER A 12 31.58 39.13 -40.30
C SER A 12 30.69 39.39 -41.52
N GLY A 13 29.48 38.88 -41.48
CA GLY A 13 28.47 39.09 -42.50
C GLY A 13 27.32 39.94 -41.96
N SER A 14 26.86 40.89 -42.74
CA SER A 14 25.63 41.61 -42.45
C SER A 14 24.43 40.71 -42.76
N VAL A 15 23.53 40.52 -41.80
CA VAL A 15 22.24 39.86 -42.01
C VAL A 15 21.22 40.92 -42.35
N GLN A 16 20.62 40.84 -43.54
CA GLN A 16 19.52 41.72 -43.92
C GLN A 16 18.20 41.09 -43.43
N LEU A 17 17.59 41.72 -42.43
CA LEU A 17 16.28 41.32 -41.95
C LEU A 17 15.21 42.18 -42.64
N SER A 18 14.26 41.52 -43.31
CA SER A 18 13.11 42.19 -43.92
C SER A 18 11.90 41.99 -43.00
N PHE A 19 11.36 43.07 -42.50
CA PHE A 19 10.10 43.09 -41.74
C PHE A 19 9.01 43.70 -42.64
N ARG A 20 7.86 43.04 -42.71
CA ARG A 20 6.62 43.68 -43.14
C ARG A 20 5.84 44.14 -41.94
N THR A 21 5.70 45.42 -41.74
CA THR A 21 4.86 46.00 -40.71
C THR A 21 3.91 47.01 -41.35
N ASN A 22 2.66 46.93 -40.98
CA ASN A 22 1.63 47.87 -41.39
C ASN A 22 1.38 48.97 -40.33
N VAL A 23 2.25 49.08 -39.31
CA VAL A 23 2.07 50.06 -38.24
C VAL A 23 3.16 51.11 -38.26
N TYR A 24 2.78 52.34 -38.48
CA TYR A 24 3.65 53.53 -38.68
C TYR A 24 4.38 54.05 -37.45
N LYS A 25 4.42 53.37 -36.28
CA LYS A 25 4.90 54.08 -35.07
C LYS A 25 5.85 53.34 -34.13
N TYR A 26 6.26 52.11 -34.35
CA TYR A 26 7.17 51.45 -33.42
C TYR A 26 8.32 50.74 -34.13
N ALA A 27 9.53 51.21 -33.90
CA ALA A 27 10.74 50.47 -34.22
C ALA A 27 11.13 49.64 -32.99
N ILE A 28 11.16 48.33 -33.11
CA ILE A 28 11.67 47.43 -32.07
C ILE A 28 13.07 47.01 -32.54
N TYR A 29 14.07 47.35 -31.74
CA TYR A 29 15.47 47.01 -32.01
C TYR A 29 15.84 45.79 -31.17
N TYR A 30 16.17 44.70 -31.84
CA TYR A 30 16.90 43.61 -31.25
C TYR A 30 18.07 43.24 -32.15
N ALA A 31 19.29 43.37 -31.62
CA ALA A 31 20.46 42.77 -32.24
C ALA A 31 20.84 41.56 -31.36
N VAL A 32 20.83 40.39 -31.93
CA VAL A 32 21.32 39.19 -31.27
C VAL A 32 22.62 38.79 -31.96
N CYS A 33 23.74 38.94 -31.27
CA CYS A 33 25.01 38.35 -31.67
C CYS A 33 25.15 36.98 -31.00
N ALA A 34 25.38 35.96 -31.76
CA ALA A 34 25.66 34.63 -31.23
C ALA A 34 27.08 34.22 -31.65
N GLU A 35 27.93 33.91 -30.68
CA GLU A 35 29.21 33.26 -30.90
C GLU A 35 29.13 31.81 -30.48
N LYS A 36 29.83 30.94 -31.19
CA LYS A 36 30.03 29.56 -30.74
C LYS A 36 31.24 29.49 -29.79
N ASP A 37 31.04 28.84 -28.66
CA ASP A 37 32.17 28.51 -27.80
C ASP A 37 33.09 27.45 -28.46
N LYS A 38 34.20 27.18 -27.82
CA LYS A 38 35.19 26.20 -28.31
C LYS A 38 34.67 24.76 -28.42
N TYR A 39 33.45 24.49 -27.96
CA TYR A 39 32.78 23.19 -28.02
C TYR A 39 31.59 23.18 -29.01
N GLY A 40 31.36 24.32 -29.72
CA GLY A 40 30.34 24.45 -30.74
C GLY A 40 28.94 24.85 -30.22
N ASN A 41 28.79 25.19 -28.94
CA ASN A 41 27.53 25.65 -28.35
C ASN A 41 27.32 27.14 -28.63
N LEU A 42 26.09 27.55 -28.97
CA LEU A 42 25.74 28.94 -29.16
C LEU A 42 25.64 29.65 -27.82
N GLN A 43 26.39 30.74 -27.64
CA GLN A 43 26.25 31.67 -26.52
C GLN A 43 25.46 32.90 -26.96
N ASN A 44 24.39 33.23 -26.26
CA ASN A 44 23.61 34.45 -26.50
C ASN A 44 24.27 35.61 -25.76
N TYR A 45 24.83 36.55 -26.50
CA TYR A 45 25.23 37.86 -25.95
C TYR A 45 24.19 38.89 -26.34
N MET A 46 23.64 39.60 -25.36
CA MET A 46 22.98 40.87 -25.63
C MET A 46 24.09 41.87 -25.93
N CYS A 47 24.17 42.33 -27.15
CA CYS A 47 25.02 43.48 -27.50
C CYS A 47 24.40 44.71 -26.82
N ASP A 48 25.13 45.30 -25.90
CA ASP A 48 24.83 46.60 -25.38
C ASP A 48 25.03 47.62 -26.52
N THR A 49 23.93 47.99 -27.14
CA THR A 49 23.96 49.04 -28.15
C THR A 49 23.86 50.36 -27.42
N ASP A 50 24.89 51.15 -27.49
CA ASP A 50 24.87 52.54 -27.07
C ASP A 50 23.60 53.22 -27.59
N PRO A 51 22.67 53.67 -26.75
CA PRO A 51 21.42 54.30 -27.20
C PRO A 51 21.59 55.59 -27.94
N THR A 52 22.81 56.08 -28.09
CA THR A 52 23.12 57.34 -28.78
C THR A 52 23.47 57.19 -30.28
N THR A 53 23.61 55.98 -30.80
CA THR A 53 23.83 55.73 -32.23
C THR A 53 22.64 55.00 -32.86
N PRO A 54 21.69 55.70 -33.44
CA PRO A 54 20.60 55.03 -34.15
C PRO A 54 21.12 54.29 -35.39
N LEU A 55 20.87 52.97 -35.47
CA LEU A 55 20.99 52.24 -36.70
C LEU A 55 20.04 52.89 -37.72
N ALA A 56 20.61 53.49 -38.76
CA ALA A 56 19.81 54.05 -39.87
C ALA A 56 19.17 52.90 -40.63
N LEU A 57 17.90 52.63 -40.37
CA LEU A 57 17.08 51.81 -41.25
C LEU A 57 16.61 52.66 -42.42
N THR A 58 17.17 52.44 -43.58
CA THR A 58 16.64 53.05 -44.80
C THR A 58 15.43 52.23 -45.24
N ALA A 59 14.24 52.72 -44.93
CA ALA A 59 13.01 52.12 -45.46
C ALA A 59 12.89 52.53 -46.93
N TYR A 60 13.06 51.59 -47.85
CA TYR A 60 12.63 51.78 -49.21
C TYR A 60 11.14 51.49 -49.34
N SER A 61 10.33 52.53 -49.46
CA SER A 61 8.95 52.34 -49.87
C SER A 61 8.96 52.29 -51.42
N ASN A 62 8.73 51.10 -51.97
CA ASN A 62 8.40 50.94 -53.36
C ASN A 62 6.93 51.30 -53.63
N TYR A 63 6.43 52.33 -52.98
CA TYR A 63 5.11 52.82 -53.21
C TYR A 63 5.27 53.88 -54.34
N THR A 64 5.08 53.47 -55.55
CA THR A 64 4.73 54.42 -56.63
C THR A 64 3.24 54.68 -56.46
N ASP A 65 2.90 55.80 -55.85
CA ASP A 65 1.58 56.37 -55.98
C ASP A 65 1.36 56.65 -57.46
N THR A 66 0.88 55.64 -58.20
CA THR A 66 0.23 55.94 -59.48
C THR A 66 -1.13 56.48 -59.04
N PRO A 67 -1.45 57.73 -59.46
CA PRO A 67 -2.80 58.25 -59.25
C PRO A 67 -3.78 57.22 -59.81
N GLU A 68 -4.71 56.74 -58.98
CA GLU A 68 -5.85 55.94 -59.45
C GLU A 68 -6.49 56.81 -60.56
N GLU A 69 -6.45 56.34 -61.83
CA GLU A 69 -7.16 57.02 -62.92
C GLU A 69 -8.63 57.11 -62.55
N GLU A 70 -9.17 58.31 -62.59
CA GLU A 70 -10.60 58.49 -62.30
C GLU A 70 -11.39 57.58 -63.26
N PRO A 71 -12.33 56.80 -62.81
CA PRO A 71 -13.06 55.85 -63.63
C PRO A 71 -13.88 56.58 -64.65
N THR A 72 -13.53 56.36 -65.92
CA THR A 72 -14.27 56.91 -67.09
C THR A 72 -15.52 56.07 -67.40
N GLU A 73 -15.70 54.91 -66.75
CA GLU A 73 -16.80 53.98 -67.00
C GLU A 73 -17.61 53.77 -65.70
N THR A 74 -18.90 53.52 -65.90
CA THR A 74 -19.80 53.14 -64.79
C THR A 74 -19.32 51.81 -64.18
N SER A 75 -18.94 51.81 -62.93
CA SER A 75 -18.38 50.60 -62.31
C SER A 75 -18.68 50.57 -60.79
N MET A 76 -18.53 49.38 -60.24
CA MET A 76 -18.55 49.16 -58.77
C MET A 76 -17.20 48.59 -58.35
N LYS A 77 -16.69 49.10 -57.23
CA LYS A 77 -15.50 48.57 -56.54
C LYS A 77 -15.93 48.04 -55.18
N ILE A 78 -15.73 46.76 -54.96
CA ILE A 78 -15.91 46.14 -53.67
C ILE A 78 -14.55 46.01 -53.01
N LEU A 79 -14.44 46.48 -51.78
CA LEU A 79 -13.25 46.38 -50.92
C LEU A 79 -13.52 45.44 -49.79
N LYS A 80 -12.60 44.53 -49.53
CA LYS A 80 -12.70 43.58 -48.45
C LYS A 80 -11.47 43.68 -47.54
N TYR A 81 -11.72 43.96 -46.28
CA TYR A 81 -10.67 44.10 -45.28
C TYR A 81 -10.95 43.23 -44.04
N GLU A 82 -9.89 43.01 -43.28
CA GLU A 82 -10.01 42.49 -41.92
C GLU A 82 -10.62 43.58 -41.03
N GLU A 83 -11.56 43.17 -40.19
CA GLU A 83 -12.34 44.07 -39.33
C GLU A 83 -11.44 45.02 -38.50
N GLY A 84 -11.77 46.32 -38.56
CA GLY A 84 -11.03 47.37 -37.86
C GLY A 84 -9.62 47.63 -38.38
N THR A 85 -9.23 47.04 -39.52
CA THR A 85 -7.90 47.20 -40.13
C THR A 85 -7.99 47.61 -41.58
N THR A 86 -6.84 47.80 -42.24
CA THR A 86 -6.72 47.98 -43.67
C THR A 86 -6.07 46.78 -44.37
N ILE A 87 -6.01 45.64 -43.71
CA ILE A 87 -5.46 44.39 -44.27
C ILE A 87 -6.42 43.85 -45.31
N PRO A 88 -6.03 43.75 -46.59
CA PRO A 88 -6.92 43.31 -47.64
C PRO A 88 -7.13 41.78 -47.58
N LEU A 89 -8.38 41.35 -47.77
CA LEU A 89 -8.76 39.93 -47.71
C LEU A 89 -9.05 39.39 -49.12
N LYS A 90 -8.27 38.39 -49.53
CA LYS A 90 -8.43 37.67 -50.79
C LYS A 90 -9.38 36.49 -50.60
N GLY A 91 -10.23 36.23 -51.61
CA GLY A 91 -11.05 35.00 -51.70
C GLY A 91 -12.44 35.11 -51.11
N ALA A 92 -12.86 36.27 -50.60
CA ALA A 92 -14.25 36.51 -50.25
C ALA A 92 -15.14 36.47 -51.51
N MET A 93 -16.26 35.77 -51.43
CA MET A 93 -17.19 35.62 -52.55
C MET A 93 -18.38 36.57 -52.40
N PHE A 94 -18.61 37.38 -53.42
CA PHE A 94 -19.69 38.36 -53.45
C PHE A 94 -20.63 38.09 -54.61
N GLU A 95 -21.92 38.11 -54.34
CA GLU A 95 -22.98 38.21 -55.35
C GLU A 95 -23.47 39.64 -55.44
N VAL A 96 -23.56 40.16 -56.66
CA VAL A 96 -24.06 41.49 -56.93
C VAL A 96 -25.42 41.38 -57.64
N VAL A 97 -26.42 42.04 -57.07
CA VAL A 97 -27.77 42.10 -57.62
C VAL A 97 -28.05 43.51 -58.08
N ASP A 98 -28.56 43.62 -59.29
CA ASP A 98 -28.87 44.90 -59.97
C ASP A 98 -30.16 45.56 -59.39
N PRO A 99 -30.48 46.80 -59.80
CA PRO A 99 -31.70 47.52 -59.40
C PRO A 99 -33.03 46.83 -59.77
N GLU A 100 -33.00 45.92 -60.76
CA GLU A 100 -34.16 45.19 -61.28
C GLU A 100 -34.35 43.84 -60.52
N GLY A 101 -33.38 43.51 -59.63
CA GLY A 101 -33.37 42.27 -58.84
C GLY A 101 -32.72 41.09 -59.56
N ALA A 102 -32.06 41.30 -60.68
CA ALA A 102 -31.33 40.25 -61.38
C ALA A 102 -29.86 40.15 -60.89
N SER A 103 -29.34 38.92 -60.80
CA SER A 103 -27.93 38.72 -60.45
C SER A 103 -27.01 39.14 -61.54
N VAL A 104 -26.11 40.08 -61.26
CA VAL A 104 -25.03 40.50 -62.17
C VAL A 104 -23.96 39.40 -62.24
N GLY A 105 -23.77 38.66 -61.15
CA GLY A 105 -22.79 37.58 -61.09
C GLY A 105 -22.22 37.40 -59.68
N THR A 106 -21.35 36.37 -59.54
CA THR A 106 -20.61 36.07 -58.31
C THR A 106 -19.11 36.31 -58.57
N PHE A 107 -18.47 37.02 -57.68
CA PHE A 107 -17.11 37.50 -57.84
C PHE A 107 -16.29 37.21 -56.58
N ALA A 108 -14.98 36.94 -56.81
CA ALA A 108 -14.05 36.73 -55.70
C ALA A 108 -13.06 37.90 -55.57
N THR A 109 -12.75 38.29 -54.31
CA THR A 109 -11.75 39.31 -54.04
C THR A 109 -10.34 38.83 -54.45
N ASN A 110 -9.58 39.69 -55.06
CA ASN A 110 -8.20 39.44 -55.47
C ASN A 110 -7.21 39.62 -54.28
N SER A 111 -5.90 39.57 -54.60
CA SER A 111 -4.85 39.71 -53.56
C SER A 111 -4.79 41.09 -52.88
N LYS A 112 -5.45 42.10 -53.48
CA LYS A 112 -5.61 43.43 -52.86
C LYS A 112 -6.94 43.59 -52.13
N GLY A 113 -7.72 42.51 -51.95
CA GLY A 113 -9.05 42.55 -51.35
C GLY A 113 -10.10 43.26 -52.21
N GLN A 114 -9.93 43.28 -53.54
CA GLN A 114 -10.74 44.11 -54.43
C GLN A 114 -11.45 43.27 -55.49
N ILE A 115 -12.65 43.74 -55.85
CA ILE A 115 -13.39 43.36 -57.02
C ILE A 115 -13.74 44.68 -57.75
N VAL A 116 -13.53 44.76 -59.04
CA VAL A 116 -13.99 45.88 -59.91
C VAL A 116 -14.90 45.28 -60.95
N ILE A 117 -16.13 45.76 -61.03
CA ILE A 117 -17.18 45.25 -61.90
C ILE A 117 -17.64 46.40 -62.83
N PRO A 118 -17.46 46.30 -64.14
CA PRO A 118 -18.07 47.24 -65.08
C PRO A 118 -19.60 47.00 -65.03
N LEU A 119 -20.35 48.12 -65.04
CA LEU A 119 -21.81 48.09 -64.93
C LEU A 119 -22.43 48.90 -66.08
N THR A 120 -23.60 48.48 -66.50
CA THR A 120 -24.31 49.13 -67.60
C THR A 120 -25.50 49.97 -67.13
N LEU A 121 -26.02 49.70 -65.93
CA LEU A 121 -27.13 50.41 -65.36
C LEU A 121 -26.73 51.25 -64.16
N ALA A 122 -27.28 52.43 -64.00
CA ALA A 122 -27.21 53.18 -62.78
C ALA A 122 -28.42 52.81 -61.87
N GLY A 123 -28.26 52.86 -60.58
CA GLY A 123 -29.34 52.53 -59.62
C GLY A 123 -28.81 52.02 -58.32
N ASN A 124 -29.70 51.46 -57.53
CA ASN A 124 -29.39 50.83 -56.20
C ASN A 124 -29.09 49.36 -56.43
N TYR A 125 -27.86 48.95 -56.24
CA TYR A 125 -27.41 47.56 -56.24
C TYR A 125 -27.39 47.01 -54.80
N THR A 126 -27.59 45.71 -54.68
CA THR A 126 -27.36 45.01 -53.42
C THR A 126 -26.17 44.08 -53.58
N VAL A 127 -25.19 44.21 -52.72
CA VAL A 127 -23.96 43.37 -52.68
C VAL A 127 -24.09 42.46 -51.51
N TYR A 128 -24.07 41.14 -51.75
CA TYR A 128 -24.12 40.10 -50.74
C TYR A 128 -22.76 39.43 -50.62
N GLU A 129 -22.18 39.38 -49.42
CA GLU A 129 -21.09 38.48 -49.16
C GLU A 129 -21.67 37.07 -48.94
N ARG A 130 -21.35 36.12 -49.82
CA ARG A 130 -21.82 34.75 -49.76
C ARG A 130 -20.90 33.82 -49.01
N GLU A 131 -19.58 34.06 -49.10
CA GLU A 131 -18.56 33.29 -48.42
C GLU A 131 -17.44 34.22 -47.92
N ALA A 132 -17.10 34.08 -46.66
CA ALA A 132 -15.93 34.77 -46.09
C ALA A 132 -14.63 34.13 -46.59
N PRO A 133 -13.50 34.82 -46.54
CA PRO A 133 -12.20 34.23 -46.79
C PRO A 133 -11.88 33.16 -45.75
N ASN A 134 -11.03 32.18 -46.10
CA ASN A 134 -10.57 31.18 -45.16
C ASN A 134 -9.94 31.82 -43.90
N GLY A 135 -10.31 31.38 -42.71
CA GLY A 135 -9.85 31.91 -41.44
C GLY A 135 -10.64 33.12 -40.93
N TYR A 136 -11.73 33.50 -41.61
CA TYR A 136 -12.58 34.63 -41.25
C TYR A 136 -14.04 34.24 -41.11
N LEU A 137 -14.74 34.97 -40.28
CA LEU A 137 -16.19 34.84 -40.10
C LEU A 137 -16.96 35.60 -41.16
N LEU A 138 -18.04 34.99 -41.65
CA LEU A 138 -19.01 35.73 -42.45
C LEU A 138 -19.67 36.80 -41.57
N SER A 139 -19.77 38.04 -42.05
CA SER A 139 -20.45 39.11 -41.32
C SER A 139 -21.91 38.76 -41.00
N GLU A 140 -22.39 39.19 -39.86
CA GLU A 140 -23.83 39.05 -39.49
C GLU A 140 -24.72 39.91 -40.38
N GLU A 141 -24.17 40.98 -40.94
CA GLU A 141 -24.82 41.82 -41.97
C GLU A 141 -24.12 41.62 -43.31
N PRO A 142 -24.36 40.49 -44.01
CA PRO A 142 -23.60 40.15 -45.23
C PRO A 142 -24.06 40.90 -46.47
N ALA A 143 -25.01 41.85 -46.35
CA ALA A 143 -25.57 42.58 -47.50
C ALA A 143 -25.48 44.10 -47.30
N GLN A 144 -25.04 44.78 -48.35
CA GLN A 144 -25.04 46.26 -48.38
C GLN A 144 -25.62 46.77 -49.67
N ASN A 145 -26.37 47.88 -49.56
CA ASN A 145 -26.90 48.59 -50.71
C ASN A 145 -25.96 49.68 -51.19
N VAL A 146 -25.73 49.73 -52.51
CA VAL A 146 -24.78 50.64 -53.11
C VAL A 146 -25.44 51.40 -54.23
N LYS A 147 -25.43 52.73 -54.15
CA LYS A 147 -25.93 53.59 -55.24
C LYS A 147 -24.84 53.81 -56.33
N VAL A 148 -25.12 53.36 -57.51
CA VAL A 148 -24.23 53.51 -58.68
C VAL A 148 -24.77 54.62 -59.57
N GLU A 149 -23.92 55.55 -59.96
CA GLU A 149 -24.24 56.68 -60.88
C GLU A 149 -23.48 56.48 -62.19
N TYR A 150 -24.08 56.93 -63.31
CA TYR A 150 -23.42 56.83 -64.59
C TYR A 150 -22.10 57.60 -64.68
N GLY A 151 -21.10 56.95 -65.25
CA GLY A 151 -19.74 57.53 -65.42
C GLY A 151 -18.93 57.67 -64.16
N LYS A 152 -19.37 57.00 -63.10
CA LYS A 152 -18.68 56.98 -61.80
C LYS A 152 -18.40 55.59 -61.34
N GLN A 153 -17.37 55.46 -60.52
CA GLN A 153 -17.10 54.25 -59.74
C GLN A 153 -17.75 54.38 -58.37
N ALA A 154 -18.68 53.51 -58.03
CA ALA A 154 -19.21 53.37 -56.70
C ALA A 154 -18.29 52.42 -55.86
N THR A 155 -18.07 52.73 -54.62
CA THR A 155 -17.24 51.88 -53.74
C THR A 155 -18.04 51.42 -52.51
N VAL A 156 -17.93 50.13 -52.16
CA VAL A 156 -18.49 49.55 -51.00
C VAL A 156 -17.42 48.75 -50.26
N THR A 157 -17.44 48.81 -48.93
CA THR A 157 -16.43 48.16 -48.08
C THR A 157 -17.11 47.15 -47.19
N PHE A 158 -16.55 45.94 -47.14
CA PHE A 158 -16.93 44.88 -46.24
C PHE A 158 -15.73 44.51 -45.39
N GLU A 159 -16.01 44.11 -44.14
CA GLU A 159 -15.00 43.64 -43.20
C GLU A 159 -15.40 42.27 -42.69
N ASN A 160 -14.42 41.40 -42.36
CA ASN A 160 -14.64 40.17 -41.64
C ASN A 160 -13.69 40.09 -40.45
N ALA A 161 -14.22 39.62 -39.38
CA ALA A 161 -13.44 39.27 -38.20
C ALA A 161 -12.73 37.95 -38.40
N PRO A 162 -11.43 37.82 -38.11
CA PRO A 162 -10.79 36.51 -38.06
C PRO A 162 -11.35 35.64 -36.92
N TYR A 163 -11.29 34.35 -37.11
CA TYR A 163 -11.53 33.43 -35.99
C TYR A 163 -10.50 33.66 -34.87
N GLY A 164 -10.83 33.27 -33.67
CA GLY A 164 -9.89 33.22 -32.55
C GLY A 164 -9.50 31.79 -32.22
N ASN A 165 -8.59 31.64 -31.27
CA ASN A 165 -8.17 30.35 -30.75
C ASN A 165 -8.25 30.31 -29.24
N LEU A 166 -8.48 29.13 -28.70
CA LEU A 166 -8.42 28.86 -27.28
C LEU A 166 -7.45 27.72 -27.03
N MET A 167 -6.50 27.93 -26.12
CA MET A 167 -5.53 26.92 -25.70
C MET A 167 -5.73 26.64 -24.20
N VAL A 168 -6.08 25.40 -23.86
CA VAL A 168 -6.08 24.94 -22.47
C VAL A 168 -4.73 24.32 -22.19
N LYS A 169 -4.08 24.78 -21.10
CA LYS A 169 -2.83 24.25 -20.60
C LYS A 169 -3.10 23.47 -19.32
N LYS A 170 -2.83 22.19 -19.35
CA LYS A 170 -3.10 21.26 -18.26
C LYS A 170 -1.85 20.97 -17.47
N TYR A 171 -1.93 21.14 -16.16
CA TYR A 171 -0.83 20.91 -15.22
C TYR A 171 -1.27 20.03 -14.06
N SER A 172 -0.33 19.32 -13.46
CA SER A 172 -0.48 18.83 -12.09
C SER A 172 -0.30 19.99 -11.09
N ASP A 173 -0.66 19.78 -9.86
CA ASP A 173 -0.36 20.66 -8.73
C ASP A 173 1.15 20.84 -8.50
N SER A 174 1.97 19.83 -8.85
CA SER A 174 3.43 19.91 -8.86
C SER A 174 3.99 20.69 -10.08
N GLY A 175 3.14 21.13 -11.00
CA GLY A 175 3.50 21.92 -12.18
C GLY A 175 3.93 21.09 -13.40
N MET A 176 3.76 19.79 -13.40
CA MET A 176 4.02 18.96 -14.58
C MET A 176 2.92 19.14 -15.63
N GLN A 177 3.30 19.09 -16.91
CA GLN A 177 2.34 19.12 -18.02
C GLN A 177 1.62 17.77 -18.13
N LEU A 178 0.28 17.82 -18.24
CA LEU A 178 -0.56 16.62 -18.23
C LEU A 178 -1.17 16.33 -19.61
N PRO A 179 -0.70 15.30 -20.31
CA PRO A 179 -1.36 14.80 -21.53
C PRO A 179 -2.59 13.94 -21.18
N GLY A 180 -3.52 13.83 -22.14
CA GLY A 180 -4.66 12.92 -22.03
C GLY A 180 -5.86 13.45 -21.25
N ALA A 181 -5.88 14.73 -20.85
CA ALA A 181 -7.06 15.35 -20.30
C ALA A 181 -8.07 15.67 -21.42
N ALA A 182 -9.31 15.23 -21.26
CA ALA A 182 -10.38 15.56 -22.19
C ALA A 182 -11.08 16.85 -21.77
N ILE A 183 -11.06 17.84 -22.67
CA ILE A 183 -11.60 19.18 -22.44
C ILE A 183 -12.81 19.41 -23.35
N ARG A 184 -13.86 19.96 -22.77
CA ARG A 184 -15.05 20.45 -23.48
C ARG A 184 -15.11 21.97 -23.35
N ILE A 185 -15.29 22.64 -24.47
CA ILE A 185 -15.59 24.07 -24.52
C ILE A 185 -16.95 24.32 -25.15
N GLU A 186 -17.68 25.32 -24.67
CA GLU A 186 -18.99 25.68 -25.17
C GLU A 186 -19.09 27.20 -25.34
N HIS A 187 -19.37 27.66 -26.55
CA HIS A 187 -19.63 29.08 -26.82
C HIS A 187 -20.97 29.47 -26.17
N ILE A 188 -20.95 30.42 -25.25
CA ILE A 188 -22.11 30.73 -24.40
C ILE A 188 -23.31 31.22 -25.19
N GLU A 189 -23.07 32.07 -26.20
CA GLU A 189 -24.15 32.68 -26.98
C GLU A 189 -24.79 31.71 -28.01
N SER A 190 -23.96 30.99 -28.76
CA SER A 190 -24.45 30.11 -29.82
C SER A 190 -24.71 28.69 -29.38
N GLY A 191 -24.19 28.26 -28.20
CA GLY A 191 -24.27 26.88 -27.73
C GLY A 191 -23.35 25.90 -28.50
N ALA A 192 -22.48 26.40 -29.37
CA ALA A 192 -21.54 25.57 -30.12
C ALA A 192 -20.55 24.88 -29.16
N VAL A 193 -20.39 23.55 -29.29
CA VAL A 193 -19.56 22.72 -28.45
C VAL A 193 -18.41 22.13 -29.24
N TYR A 194 -17.23 22.17 -28.63
CA TYR A 194 -16.01 21.52 -29.14
C TYR A 194 -15.40 20.67 -28.04
N THR A 195 -14.78 19.57 -28.41
CA THR A 195 -14.03 18.70 -27.50
C THR A 195 -12.64 18.48 -28.05
N GLY A 196 -11.68 18.37 -27.15
CA GLY A 196 -10.28 18.13 -27.48
C GLY A 196 -9.59 17.43 -26.33
N GLU A 197 -8.43 16.84 -26.59
CA GLU A 197 -7.59 16.16 -25.61
C GLU A 197 -6.23 16.85 -25.54
N THR A 198 -5.64 16.92 -24.34
CA THR A 198 -4.30 17.49 -24.16
C THR A 198 -3.24 16.56 -24.72
N ASN A 199 -2.34 17.12 -25.53
CA ASN A 199 -1.21 16.44 -26.11
C ASN A 199 -0.04 16.24 -25.11
N TYR A 200 1.10 15.72 -25.56
CA TYR A 200 2.29 15.50 -24.71
C TYR A 200 2.86 16.78 -24.05
N ALA A 201 2.52 17.97 -24.57
CA ALA A 201 2.87 19.24 -23.94
C ALA A 201 1.79 19.74 -22.97
N GLY A 202 0.82 18.89 -22.62
CA GLY A 202 -0.29 19.26 -21.75
C GLY A 202 -1.23 20.30 -22.35
N THR A 203 -1.30 20.42 -23.70
CA THR A 203 -2.10 21.46 -24.35
C THR A 203 -3.23 20.88 -25.21
N ALA A 204 -4.46 21.38 -25.01
CA ALA A 204 -5.58 21.20 -25.93
C ALA A 204 -5.82 22.53 -26.67
N VAL A 205 -5.76 22.51 -28.00
CA VAL A 205 -5.89 23.71 -28.83
C VAL A 205 -7.15 23.62 -29.67
N PHE A 206 -7.98 24.65 -29.54
CA PHE A 206 -9.20 24.83 -30.33
C PHE A 206 -8.94 26.01 -31.27
N THR A 207 -8.80 25.72 -32.55
CA THR A 207 -8.50 26.71 -33.57
C THR A 207 -9.75 27.07 -34.39
N GLU A 208 -9.74 28.24 -34.98
CA GLU A 208 -10.81 28.73 -35.85
C GLU A 208 -12.18 28.68 -35.21
N ILE A 209 -12.27 29.12 -33.93
CA ILE A 209 -13.52 29.20 -33.19
C ILE A 209 -14.05 30.64 -33.17
N LYS A 210 -15.38 30.81 -33.12
CA LYS A 210 -16.03 32.11 -33.10
C LYS A 210 -15.55 32.94 -31.89
N PRO A 211 -15.13 34.19 -32.02
CA PRO A 211 -14.89 35.07 -30.88
C PRO A 211 -16.11 35.18 -29.97
N GLY A 212 -15.88 35.31 -28.68
CA GLY A 212 -16.95 35.42 -27.70
C GLY A 212 -16.62 34.68 -26.39
N ALA A 213 -17.58 34.62 -25.48
CA ALA A 213 -17.41 33.97 -24.20
C ALA A 213 -17.62 32.45 -24.31
N TYR A 214 -16.70 31.71 -23.71
CA TYR A 214 -16.72 30.25 -23.67
C TYR A 214 -16.76 29.77 -22.23
N ARG A 215 -17.49 28.69 -22.02
CA ARG A 215 -17.44 27.86 -20.82
C ARG A 215 -16.53 26.68 -21.10
N ILE A 216 -15.59 26.40 -20.20
CA ILE A 216 -14.54 25.39 -20.35
C ILE A 216 -14.67 24.42 -19.18
N GLN A 217 -14.71 23.13 -19.49
CA GLN A 217 -14.82 22.07 -18.49
C GLN A 217 -13.89 20.92 -18.84
N GLU A 218 -13.27 20.35 -17.82
CA GLU A 218 -12.65 19.04 -17.94
C GLU A 218 -13.75 17.96 -17.88
N ILE A 219 -13.79 17.09 -18.88
CA ILE A 219 -14.76 15.99 -18.92
C ILE A 219 -14.13 14.65 -18.51
N ALA A 220 -12.80 14.52 -18.63
CA ALA A 220 -12.04 13.41 -18.10
C ALA A 220 -10.62 13.87 -17.76
N ALA A 221 -10.15 13.47 -16.57
CA ALA A 221 -8.76 13.70 -16.17
C ALA A 221 -7.82 12.65 -16.79
N PRO A 222 -6.54 12.94 -16.89
CA PRO A 222 -5.53 11.91 -17.18
C PRO A 222 -5.52 10.82 -16.11
N ALA A 223 -5.02 9.63 -16.45
CA ALA A 223 -4.83 8.56 -15.50
C ALA A 223 -3.93 9.02 -14.32
N GLY A 224 -4.29 8.64 -13.10
CA GLY A 224 -3.57 9.04 -11.89
C GLY A 224 -3.94 10.43 -11.34
N TYR A 225 -4.90 11.13 -11.96
CA TYR A 225 -5.31 12.47 -11.53
C TYR A 225 -6.80 12.54 -11.22
N ILE A 226 -7.15 13.48 -10.33
CA ILE A 226 -8.53 13.78 -9.95
C ILE A 226 -9.10 14.75 -10.96
N LYS A 227 -10.29 14.45 -11.51
CA LYS A 227 -10.98 15.34 -12.44
C LYS A 227 -11.37 16.63 -11.75
N SER A 228 -11.02 17.78 -12.35
CA SER A 228 -11.53 19.07 -11.89
C SER A 228 -13.00 19.23 -12.28
N ASP A 229 -13.85 19.51 -11.28
CA ASP A 229 -15.26 19.85 -11.48
C ASP A 229 -15.47 21.36 -11.68
N GLU A 230 -14.39 22.15 -11.66
CA GLU A 230 -14.46 23.59 -11.91
C GLU A 230 -14.90 23.90 -13.35
N VAL A 231 -15.69 24.95 -13.45
CA VAL A 231 -16.12 25.51 -14.74
C VAL A 231 -15.41 26.84 -14.96
N TYR A 232 -14.50 26.83 -15.90
CA TYR A 232 -13.76 28.04 -16.27
C TYR A 232 -14.51 28.81 -17.34
N THR A 233 -14.27 30.11 -17.41
CA THR A 233 -14.77 30.97 -18.47
C THR A 233 -13.62 31.76 -19.11
N ALA A 234 -13.67 31.90 -20.42
CA ALA A 234 -12.70 32.70 -21.16
C ALA A 234 -13.41 33.44 -22.30
N THR A 235 -12.91 34.61 -22.64
CA THR A 235 -13.37 35.34 -23.83
C THR A 235 -12.36 35.18 -24.92
N VAL A 236 -12.71 34.47 -25.97
CA VAL A 236 -11.92 34.33 -27.18
C VAL A 236 -11.97 35.63 -27.97
N ILE A 237 -10.78 36.15 -28.26
CA ILE A 237 -10.60 37.42 -28.98
C ILE A 237 -10.31 37.09 -30.46
N SER A 238 -10.88 37.90 -31.35
CA SER A 238 -10.65 37.80 -32.81
C SER A 238 -9.18 37.88 -33.12
N GLY A 239 -8.66 36.91 -33.85
CA GLY A 239 -7.26 36.86 -34.30
C GLY A 239 -6.23 36.42 -33.26
N ASP A 240 -6.64 36.30 -32.00
CA ASP A 240 -5.75 35.97 -30.89
C ASP A 240 -5.91 34.54 -30.41
N THR A 241 -4.92 34.08 -29.64
CA THR A 241 -5.00 32.83 -28.89
C THR A 241 -5.10 33.13 -27.40
N VAL A 242 -6.20 32.73 -26.78
CA VAL A 242 -6.41 32.86 -25.34
C VAL A 242 -5.95 31.61 -24.66
N GLU A 243 -5.15 31.72 -23.58
CA GLU A 243 -4.62 30.58 -22.81
C GLU A 243 -5.30 30.47 -21.47
N ILE A 244 -5.71 29.25 -21.10
CA ILE A 244 -6.34 28.95 -19.81
C ILE A 244 -5.58 27.80 -19.15
N PRO A 245 -4.96 28.01 -17.97
CA PRO A 245 -4.40 26.94 -17.17
C PRO A 245 -5.50 26.21 -16.39
N ILE A 246 -5.44 24.89 -16.36
CA ILE A 246 -6.27 24.03 -15.51
C ILE A 246 -5.33 23.07 -14.78
N VAL A 247 -5.50 22.97 -13.45
CA VAL A 247 -4.66 22.12 -12.60
C VAL A 247 -5.47 20.93 -12.11
N ASN A 248 -4.86 19.74 -12.08
CA ASN A 248 -5.40 18.56 -11.41
C ASN A 248 -4.49 18.14 -10.28
N GLU A 249 -5.10 17.65 -9.23
CA GLU A 249 -4.41 16.99 -8.12
C GLU A 249 -4.12 15.54 -8.46
N GLU A 250 -3.00 15.02 -7.99
CA GLU A 250 -2.69 13.60 -8.09
C GLU A 250 -3.62 12.79 -7.20
N LYS A 251 -4.01 11.61 -7.66
CA LYS A 251 -4.76 10.68 -6.83
C LYS A 251 -3.86 10.14 -5.72
N PRO A 252 -4.36 10.06 -4.50
CA PRO A 252 -3.59 9.52 -3.39
C PRO A 252 -3.41 8.01 -3.49
N GLY A 253 -2.50 7.50 -2.70
CA GLY A 253 -2.30 6.08 -2.48
C GLY A 253 -2.41 5.72 -0.99
N LEU A 254 -2.63 4.44 -0.73
CA LEU A 254 -2.66 3.87 0.60
C LEU A 254 -1.68 2.70 0.67
N ARG A 255 -0.75 2.76 1.63
CA ARG A 255 0.10 1.65 2.00
C ARG A 255 -0.33 1.11 3.35
N VAL A 256 -0.66 -0.17 3.42
CA VAL A 256 -0.90 -0.90 4.66
C VAL A 256 0.32 -1.75 4.95
N ILE A 257 0.88 -1.64 6.15
CA ILE A 257 2.08 -2.36 6.56
C ILE A 257 1.75 -3.22 7.78
N LYS A 258 2.16 -4.46 7.75
CA LYS A 258 1.90 -5.44 8.79
C LYS A 258 3.17 -6.00 9.40
N TYR A 259 3.29 -5.89 10.72
CA TYR A 259 4.43 -6.36 11.48
C TYR A 259 4.01 -7.28 12.63
N ASP A 260 4.93 -8.17 13.02
CA ASP A 260 4.94 -8.80 14.33
C ASP A 260 5.24 -7.74 15.39
N SER A 261 4.43 -7.70 16.45
CA SER A 261 4.54 -6.65 17.49
C SER A 261 5.81 -6.78 18.35
N LYS A 262 6.39 -7.97 18.42
CA LYS A 262 7.54 -8.28 19.27
C LYS A 262 8.86 -8.21 18.50
N THR A 263 8.92 -8.82 17.31
CA THR A 263 10.15 -8.91 16.50
C THR A 263 10.28 -7.74 15.53
N HIS A 264 9.16 -7.08 15.18
CA HIS A 264 9.03 -6.09 14.13
C HIS A 264 9.39 -6.64 12.74
N GLU A 265 9.32 -7.95 12.58
CA GLU A 265 9.43 -8.58 11.27
C GLU A 265 8.14 -8.41 10.49
N ALA A 266 8.27 -8.26 9.18
CA ALA A 266 7.14 -8.12 8.27
C ALA A 266 6.30 -9.41 8.22
N LEU A 267 4.97 -9.27 8.23
CA LEU A 267 4.05 -10.41 8.16
C LEU A 267 3.38 -10.49 6.78
N PRO A 268 3.78 -11.45 5.94
CA PRO A 268 3.16 -11.68 4.64
C PRO A 268 1.85 -12.46 4.75
N ASN A 269 1.03 -12.41 3.68
CA ASN A 269 -0.22 -13.17 3.53
C ASN A 269 -1.31 -12.86 4.58
N ILE A 270 -1.22 -11.73 5.26
CA ILE A 270 -2.26 -11.27 6.17
C ILE A 270 -3.35 -10.57 5.38
N SER A 271 -4.60 -10.92 5.65
CA SER A 271 -5.74 -10.42 4.88
C SER A 271 -6.40 -9.23 5.55
N PHE A 272 -6.62 -8.18 4.75
CA PHE A 272 -7.31 -6.96 5.16
C PHE A 272 -8.52 -6.70 4.28
N GLU A 273 -9.64 -6.39 4.90
CA GLU A 273 -10.77 -5.78 4.23
C GLU A 273 -10.56 -4.27 4.20
N ILE A 274 -10.62 -3.68 3.00
CA ILE A 274 -10.50 -2.24 2.80
C ILE A 274 -11.82 -1.72 2.23
N SER A 275 -12.35 -0.67 2.83
CA SER A 275 -13.57 0.00 2.37
C SER A 275 -13.36 1.51 2.30
N LYS A 276 -14.09 2.16 1.36
CA LYS A 276 -14.16 3.61 1.21
C LYS A 276 -15.61 4.05 1.45
N ASP A 277 -15.82 5.03 2.32
CA ASP A 277 -17.15 5.60 2.60
C ASP A 277 -18.22 4.51 2.89
N ALA A 278 -17.82 3.49 3.67
CA ALA A 278 -18.61 2.29 4.00
C ALA A 278 -18.89 1.34 2.82
N GLN A 279 -18.30 1.54 1.65
CA GLN A 279 -18.38 0.62 0.52
C GLN A 279 -17.12 -0.24 0.46
N SER A 280 -17.27 -1.57 0.50
CA SER A 280 -16.12 -2.48 0.41
C SER A 280 -15.45 -2.39 -0.97
N LEU A 281 -14.14 -2.23 -0.97
CA LEU A 281 -13.28 -2.34 -2.16
C LEU A 281 -12.82 -3.78 -2.38
N GLY A 282 -12.90 -4.63 -1.34
CA GLY A 282 -12.49 -6.02 -1.37
C GLY A 282 -11.55 -6.41 -0.23
N THR A 283 -11.02 -7.62 -0.35
CA THR A 283 -10.02 -8.18 0.57
C THR A 283 -8.68 -8.25 -0.14
N PHE A 284 -7.66 -7.73 0.51
CA PHE A 284 -6.28 -7.65 0.03
C PHE A 284 -5.36 -8.41 0.98
N GLN A 285 -4.26 -8.93 0.46
CA GLN A 285 -3.26 -9.64 1.26
C GLN A 285 -1.92 -8.93 1.20
N THR A 286 -1.21 -8.93 2.34
CA THR A 286 0.16 -8.43 2.40
C THR A 286 1.10 -9.31 1.58
N ASP A 287 2.03 -8.68 0.88
CA ASP A 287 3.08 -9.31 0.09
C ASP A 287 4.23 -9.88 0.96
N GLU A 288 5.33 -10.26 0.34
CA GLU A 288 6.52 -10.78 1.03
C GLU A 288 7.20 -9.76 1.98
N PHE A 289 6.93 -8.48 1.79
CA PHE A 289 7.42 -7.39 2.65
C PHE A 289 6.40 -6.97 3.72
N GLY A 290 5.27 -7.67 3.82
CA GLY A 290 4.20 -7.34 4.74
C GLY A 290 3.37 -6.13 4.30
N GLU A 291 3.37 -5.78 3.01
CA GLU A 291 2.74 -4.57 2.50
C GLU A 291 1.55 -4.85 1.58
N ILE A 292 0.56 -3.95 1.63
CA ILE A 292 -0.46 -3.78 0.61
C ILE A 292 -0.30 -2.36 0.09
N LEU A 293 -0.09 -2.20 -1.22
CA LEU A 293 0.00 -0.90 -1.86
C LEU A 293 -1.16 -0.72 -2.83
N LEU A 294 -1.98 0.30 -2.58
CA LEU A 294 -3.06 0.74 -3.47
C LEU A 294 -2.73 2.15 -3.98
N THR A 295 -2.73 2.32 -5.29
CA THR A 295 -2.48 3.61 -5.95
C THR A 295 -3.73 4.07 -6.70
N ASP A 296 -3.71 5.31 -7.14
CA ASP A 296 -4.79 5.92 -7.93
C ASP A 296 -6.16 5.89 -7.26
N LEU A 297 -6.16 6.04 -5.95
CA LEU A 297 -7.37 6.02 -5.15
C LEU A 297 -8.16 7.33 -5.27
N GLU A 298 -9.47 7.24 -5.18
CA GLU A 298 -10.31 8.43 -5.09
C GLU A 298 -10.24 9.03 -3.68
N PRO A 299 -10.20 10.35 -3.51
CA PRO A 299 -10.27 10.99 -2.21
C PRO A 299 -11.47 10.51 -1.38
N GLY A 300 -11.31 10.44 -0.07
CA GLY A 300 -12.36 10.02 0.85
C GLY A 300 -11.83 9.28 2.08
N THR A 301 -12.75 8.78 2.89
CA THR A 301 -12.43 8.09 4.12
C THR A 301 -12.29 6.58 3.88
N TYR A 302 -11.12 6.05 4.18
CA TYR A 302 -10.80 4.62 4.07
C TYR A 302 -10.77 3.97 5.44
N LEU A 303 -11.42 2.82 5.55
CA LEU A 303 -11.39 1.95 6.72
C LEU A 303 -10.67 0.66 6.36
N VAL A 304 -9.64 0.33 7.13
CA VAL A 304 -8.81 -0.87 6.95
C VAL A 304 -8.96 -1.76 8.17
N LYS A 305 -9.37 -3.00 7.96
CA LYS A 305 -9.61 -3.98 9.03
C LYS A 305 -8.95 -5.31 8.69
N GLU A 306 -8.18 -5.85 9.60
CA GLU A 306 -7.67 -7.20 9.47
C GLU A 306 -8.80 -8.23 9.60
N VAL A 307 -8.87 -9.17 8.67
CA VAL A 307 -9.91 -10.22 8.61
C VAL A 307 -9.36 -11.64 8.70
N ALA A 308 -8.07 -11.83 8.43
CA ALA A 308 -7.39 -13.09 8.65
C ALA A 308 -5.88 -12.89 8.88
N THR A 309 -5.31 -13.72 9.74
CA THR A 309 -3.88 -13.79 10.02
C THR A 309 -3.36 -15.23 9.82
N ASP A 310 -2.06 -15.43 9.92
CA ASP A 310 -1.45 -16.76 9.92
C ASP A 310 -1.75 -17.55 11.21
N SER A 311 -1.30 -18.80 11.27
CA SER A 311 -1.59 -19.70 12.38
C SER A 311 -0.85 -19.36 13.67
N SER A 312 0.27 -18.63 13.59
CA SER A 312 1.16 -18.32 14.71
C SER A 312 0.89 -16.97 15.37
N HIS A 313 0.00 -16.17 14.80
CA HIS A 313 -0.34 -14.84 15.31
C HIS A 313 -1.80 -14.73 15.74
N ILE A 314 -2.04 -13.75 16.60
CA ILE A 314 -3.38 -13.37 17.08
C ILE A 314 -3.90 -12.27 16.17
N ILE A 315 -5.08 -12.47 15.59
CA ILE A 315 -5.72 -11.47 14.75
C ILE A 315 -6.05 -10.20 15.54
N ASN A 316 -5.66 -9.05 15.03
CA ASN A 316 -6.08 -7.76 15.54
C ASN A 316 -7.15 -7.16 14.62
N SER A 317 -8.40 -7.45 14.90
CA SER A 317 -9.53 -7.00 14.10
C SER A 317 -9.97 -5.55 14.37
N THR A 318 -9.21 -4.79 15.17
CA THR A 318 -9.47 -3.36 15.40
C THR A 318 -9.22 -2.59 14.11
N PRO A 319 -10.25 -1.94 13.53
CA PRO A 319 -10.05 -1.20 12.29
C PRO A 319 -9.30 0.10 12.53
N GLN A 320 -8.53 0.52 11.54
CA GLN A 320 -7.96 1.87 11.47
C GLN A 320 -8.61 2.64 10.32
N GLN A 321 -8.77 3.93 10.52
CA GLN A 321 -9.37 4.83 9.55
C GLN A 321 -8.34 5.87 9.12
N ILE A 322 -8.36 6.22 7.82
CA ILE A 322 -7.53 7.26 7.25
C ILE A 322 -8.35 8.05 6.23
N GLU A 323 -8.16 9.35 6.19
CA GLU A 323 -8.71 10.22 5.16
C GLU A 323 -7.62 10.47 4.12
N LEU A 324 -7.95 10.25 2.85
CA LEU A 324 -7.08 10.50 1.71
C LEU A 324 -7.62 11.69 0.93
N GLU A 325 -6.78 12.69 0.71
CA GLU A 325 -7.07 13.86 -0.11
C GLU A 325 -6.21 13.84 -1.38
N GLY A 326 -6.55 14.70 -2.34
CA GLY A 326 -5.74 14.88 -3.53
C GLY A 326 -4.34 15.36 -3.15
N SER A 327 -3.34 14.87 -3.86
CA SER A 327 -1.93 15.23 -3.67
C SER A 327 -1.29 14.83 -2.32
N ASP A 328 -1.96 14.00 -1.52
CA ASP A 328 -1.37 13.44 -0.29
C ASP A 328 -0.18 12.50 -0.57
N GLY A 329 -0.04 12.04 -1.82
CA GLY A 329 0.88 10.98 -2.16
C GLY A 329 0.43 9.63 -1.59
N ILE A 330 1.37 8.83 -1.09
CA ILE A 330 1.07 7.54 -0.47
C ILE A 330 1.08 7.71 1.04
N LEU A 331 -0.09 7.60 1.67
CA LEU A 331 -0.22 7.59 3.13
C LEU A 331 -0.14 6.16 3.67
N GLU A 332 0.31 6.01 4.93
CA GLU A 332 0.61 4.70 5.52
C GLU A 332 -0.25 4.40 6.75
N LEU A 333 -0.71 3.15 6.85
CA LEU A 333 -1.29 2.57 8.06
C LEU A 333 -0.47 1.36 8.49
N ILE A 334 -0.07 1.35 9.76
CA ILE A 334 0.76 0.29 10.33
C ILE A 334 -0.08 -0.53 11.31
N PHE A 335 -0.05 -1.84 11.13
CA PHE A 335 -0.74 -2.82 11.99
C PHE A 335 0.26 -3.79 12.60
N PHE A 336 -0.05 -4.22 13.82
CA PHE A 336 0.76 -5.18 14.55
C PHE A 336 -0.10 -6.38 14.98
N ASN A 337 0.46 -7.59 14.91
CA ASN A 337 -0.10 -8.77 15.54
C ASN A 337 0.86 -9.31 16.59
N ASP A 338 0.27 -9.76 17.69
CA ASP A 338 1.00 -10.49 18.71
C ASP A 338 1.16 -11.95 18.29
N GLN A 339 2.31 -12.53 18.61
CA GLN A 339 2.51 -13.97 18.49
C GLN A 339 1.57 -14.71 19.44
N LYS A 340 1.06 -15.83 19.01
CA LYS A 340 0.33 -16.73 19.90
C LYS A 340 1.27 -17.22 21.00
N PRO A 341 0.78 -17.33 22.22
CA PRO A 341 1.58 -17.76 23.34
C PRO A 341 1.91 -19.24 23.30
N GLY A 342 2.87 -19.63 24.10
CA GLY A 342 3.25 -21.01 24.32
C GLY A 342 3.24 -21.40 25.78
N ILE A 343 3.35 -22.71 26.05
CA ILE A 343 3.59 -23.29 27.36
C ILE A 343 4.85 -24.13 27.28
N HIS A 344 5.83 -23.84 28.13
CA HIS A 344 6.98 -24.68 28.40
C HIS A 344 6.85 -25.27 29.79
N LEU A 345 6.67 -26.59 29.90
CA LEU A 345 6.55 -27.31 31.15
C LEU A 345 7.78 -28.18 31.34
N VAL A 346 8.38 -28.13 32.52
CA VAL A 346 9.53 -28.95 32.91
C VAL A 346 9.13 -29.81 34.13
N LYS A 347 9.39 -31.10 34.07
CA LYS A 347 9.16 -32.07 35.12
C LYS A 347 10.48 -32.55 35.69
N LEU A 348 10.66 -32.41 37.01
CA LEU A 348 11.90 -32.71 37.70
C LEU A 348 11.68 -33.63 38.89
N ASP A 349 12.70 -34.37 39.29
CA ASP A 349 12.82 -34.98 40.61
C ASP A 349 12.97 -33.88 41.68
N SER A 350 12.17 -33.96 42.73
CA SER A 350 12.14 -32.94 43.79
C SER A 350 13.44 -32.84 44.61
N THR A 351 14.30 -33.86 44.57
CA THR A 351 15.53 -33.96 45.36
C THR A 351 16.77 -33.76 44.50
N THR A 352 16.84 -34.46 43.38
CA THR A 352 18.02 -34.45 42.49
C THR A 352 17.96 -33.35 41.44
N LEU A 353 16.76 -32.85 41.16
CA LEU A 353 16.46 -31.93 40.07
C LEU A 353 16.76 -32.52 38.69
N GLU A 354 16.89 -33.83 38.59
CA GLU A 354 17.01 -34.53 37.33
C GLU A 354 15.68 -34.48 36.55
N PRO A 355 15.70 -34.38 35.23
CA PRO A 355 14.50 -34.37 34.43
C PRO A 355 13.76 -35.70 34.49
N LEU A 356 12.43 -35.63 34.49
CA LEU A 356 11.55 -36.81 34.59
C LEU A 356 10.73 -36.99 33.29
N PRO A 357 11.09 -37.95 32.45
CA PRO A 357 10.31 -38.33 31.27
C PRO A 357 9.06 -39.14 31.64
N ASN A 358 8.11 -39.25 30.72
CA ASN A 358 6.89 -40.04 30.81
C ASN A 358 5.85 -39.60 31.85
N ALA A 359 5.96 -38.43 32.44
CA ALA A 359 4.89 -37.83 33.21
C ALA A 359 3.75 -37.38 32.30
N ARG A 360 2.50 -37.69 32.62
CA ARG A 360 1.34 -37.29 31.81
C ARG A 360 0.63 -36.10 32.45
N PHE A 361 0.38 -35.08 31.61
CA PHE A 361 -0.32 -33.86 32.00
C PHE A 361 -1.56 -33.66 31.15
N ARG A 362 -2.63 -33.18 31.76
CA ARG A 362 -3.78 -32.59 31.07
C ARG A 362 -3.65 -31.08 31.09
N ILE A 363 -3.72 -30.45 29.88
CA ILE A 363 -3.66 -29.01 29.71
C ILE A 363 -4.99 -28.58 29.10
N GLU A 364 -5.69 -27.64 29.74
CA GLU A 364 -7.05 -27.23 29.41
C GLU A 364 -7.16 -25.70 29.38
N LEU A 365 -7.80 -25.14 28.35
CA LEU A 365 -8.19 -23.73 28.32
C LEU A 365 -9.47 -23.55 29.17
N VAL A 366 -9.39 -22.76 30.20
CA VAL A 366 -10.53 -22.51 31.11
C VAL A 366 -11.64 -21.76 30.37
N GLY A 367 -12.80 -22.38 30.31
CA GLY A 367 -13.96 -21.81 29.57
C GLY A 367 -13.90 -22.00 28.06
N GLY A 368 -12.85 -22.65 27.54
CA GLY A 368 -12.70 -22.98 26.13
C GLY A 368 -12.94 -24.45 25.82
N THR A 369 -12.70 -24.85 24.61
CA THR A 369 -12.86 -26.25 24.14
C THR A 369 -11.53 -27.01 24.09
N PHE A 370 -10.40 -26.32 24.27
CA PHE A 370 -9.09 -26.96 24.26
C PHE A 370 -8.90 -27.77 25.55
N SER A 371 -8.72 -29.09 25.42
CA SER A 371 -8.36 -30.00 26.49
C SER A 371 -7.61 -31.17 25.88
N LYS A 372 -6.33 -31.35 26.24
CA LYS A 372 -5.49 -32.38 25.65
C LYS A 372 -4.49 -32.93 26.67
N GLU A 373 -4.14 -34.20 26.52
CA GLU A 373 -3.10 -34.86 27.29
C GLU A 373 -1.77 -34.86 26.55
N TYR A 374 -0.70 -34.62 27.31
CA TYR A 374 0.67 -34.60 26.85
C TYR A 374 1.54 -35.40 27.82
N THR A 375 2.63 -35.90 27.28
CA THR A 375 3.61 -36.68 28.04
C THR A 375 4.97 -36.00 27.95
N THR A 376 5.68 -35.90 29.08
CA THR A 376 7.04 -35.32 29.08
C THR A 376 8.00 -36.18 28.28
N ASP A 377 8.85 -35.52 27.51
CA ASP A 377 9.88 -36.15 26.68
C ASP A 377 11.09 -36.68 27.49
N ALA A 378 12.18 -37.04 26.81
CA ALA A 378 13.41 -37.52 27.44
C ALA A 378 14.10 -36.47 28.34
N ASN A 379 13.83 -35.20 28.11
CA ASN A 379 14.34 -34.08 28.90
C ASN A 379 13.38 -33.64 30.01
N GLY A 380 12.26 -34.39 30.20
CA GLY A 380 11.22 -34.03 31.14
C GLY A 380 10.37 -32.83 30.69
N GLU A 381 10.32 -32.50 29.38
CA GLU A 381 9.71 -31.28 28.89
C GLU A 381 8.44 -31.53 28.08
N ILE A 382 7.55 -30.53 28.10
CA ILE A 382 6.41 -30.40 27.19
C ILE A 382 6.43 -28.98 26.67
N ASP A 383 6.59 -28.83 25.33
CA ASP A 383 6.52 -27.55 24.63
C ASP A 383 5.26 -27.47 23.79
N LEU A 384 4.49 -26.43 24.02
CA LEU A 384 3.31 -26.09 23.23
C LEU A 384 3.47 -24.69 22.65
N THR A 385 3.19 -24.55 21.37
CA THR A 385 3.20 -23.28 20.64
C THR A 385 1.82 -22.98 20.08
N ASP A 386 1.63 -21.78 19.63
CA ASP A 386 0.45 -21.33 18.87
C ASP A 386 -0.87 -21.52 19.61
N LEU A 387 -0.82 -21.36 20.93
CA LEU A 387 -2.00 -21.42 21.77
C LEU A 387 -2.84 -20.13 21.69
N GLU A 388 -4.13 -20.25 21.90
CA GLU A 388 -4.98 -19.06 22.04
C GLU A 388 -4.71 -18.39 23.40
N PRO A 389 -4.70 -17.05 23.49
CA PRO A 389 -4.60 -16.37 24.78
C PRO A 389 -5.73 -16.77 25.72
N GLY A 390 -5.41 -16.93 27.00
CA GLY A 390 -6.41 -17.32 27.99
C GLY A 390 -5.83 -17.90 29.25
N ALA A 391 -6.70 -18.35 30.16
CA ALA A 391 -6.32 -19.06 31.38
C ALA A 391 -6.17 -20.55 31.07
N TYR A 392 -4.99 -21.11 31.32
CA TYR A 392 -4.73 -22.54 31.15
C TYR A 392 -4.58 -23.20 32.48
N LYS A 393 -5.30 -24.32 32.61
CA LYS A 393 -5.24 -25.23 33.77
C LYS A 393 -4.35 -26.40 33.39
N VAL A 394 -3.31 -26.65 34.19
CA VAL A 394 -2.34 -27.75 34.02
C VAL A 394 -2.46 -28.68 35.23
N THR A 395 -2.71 -29.95 34.98
CA THR A 395 -2.89 -30.98 36.01
C THR A 395 -2.11 -32.23 35.61
N GLU A 396 -1.28 -32.73 36.51
CA GLU A 396 -0.63 -34.03 36.34
C GLU A 396 -1.67 -35.15 36.44
N GLN A 397 -1.72 -36.04 35.48
CA GLN A 397 -2.63 -37.18 35.41
C GLN A 397 -1.95 -38.49 35.84
N ALA A 398 -0.65 -38.59 35.59
CA ALA A 398 0.16 -39.72 36.03
C ALA A 398 1.62 -39.29 36.19
N ALA A 399 2.21 -39.67 37.31
CA ALA A 399 3.65 -39.55 37.51
C ALA A 399 4.43 -40.62 36.74
N PRO A 400 5.72 -40.43 36.48
CA PRO A 400 6.59 -41.49 36.01
C PRO A 400 6.68 -42.66 36.99
N ASP A 401 7.04 -43.83 36.51
CA ASP A 401 7.25 -45.00 37.34
C ASP A 401 8.25 -44.70 38.48
N GLY A 402 7.93 -45.13 39.70
CA GLY A 402 8.77 -44.88 40.85
C GLY A 402 8.56 -43.54 41.54
N TYR A 403 7.61 -42.72 41.05
CA TYR A 403 7.32 -41.41 41.62
C TYR A 403 5.88 -41.29 42.13
N LEU A 404 5.68 -40.37 43.06
CA LEU A 404 4.37 -39.96 43.54
C LEU A 404 3.82 -38.85 42.64
N ILE A 405 2.53 -38.93 42.35
CA ILE A 405 1.86 -37.90 41.56
C ILE A 405 1.78 -36.60 42.37
N ASP A 406 2.02 -35.47 41.69
CA ASP A 406 1.67 -34.13 42.20
C ASP A 406 0.22 -33.84 41.82
N ASP A 407 -0.71 -33.88 42.75
CA ASP A 407 -2.14 -33.62 42.54
C ASP A 407 -2.45 -32.12 42.45
N ALA A 408 -1.45 -31.26 42.56
CA ALA A 408 -1.61 -29.82 42.48
C ALA A 408 -2.02 -29.38 41.07
N THR A 409 -3.15 -28.73 40.99
CA THR A 409 -3.59 -28.05 39.77
C THR A 409 -3.04 -26.65 39.75
N ARG A 410 -2.46 -26.27 38.64
CA ARG A 410 -1.95 -24.90 38.41
C ARG A 410 -2.72 -24.22 37.30
N VAL A 411 -3.07 -22.95 37.52
CA VAL A 411 -3.75 -22.11 36.52
C VAL A 411 -2.91 -20.88 36.29
N ILE A 412 -2.67 -20.56 35.03
CA ILE A 412 -1.95 -19.36 34.61
C ILE A 412 -2.70 -18.66 33.48
N GLN A 413 -2.76 -17.34 33.54
CA GLN A 413 -3.19 -16.50 32.42
C GLN A 413 -2.02 -16.31 31.47
N ILE A 414 -2.19 -16.62 30.17
CA ILE A 414 -1.20 -16.34 29.13
C ILE A 414 -1.79 -15.40 28.11
N ASN A 415 -0.99 -14.43 27.69
CA ASN A 415 -1.33 -13.40 26.72
C ASN A 415 -0.45 -13.55 25.49
N GLY A 416 -0.76 -12.82 24.44
CA GLY A 416 0.08 -12.75 23.25
C GLY A 416 1.52 -12.36 23.58
N ASN A 417 2.46 -12.82 22.79
CA ASN A 417 3.91 -12.59 22.94
C ASN A 417 4.57 -13.19 24.19
N GLU A 418 3.84 -13.96 24.99
CA GLU A 418 4.31 -14.54 26.24
C GLU A 418 4.36 -16.07 26.15
N ASN A 419 5.40 -16.68 26.75
CA ASN A 419 5.43 -18.11 26.98
C ASN A 419 5.36 -18.35 28.48
N ALA A 420 4.38 -19.13 28.88
CA ALA A 420 4.28 -19.54 30.27
C ALA A 420 5.27 -20.66 30.61
N GLN A 421 5.89 -20.58 31.77
CA GLN A 421 6.77 -21.62 32.27
C GLN A 421 6.17 -22.28 33.48
N PHE A 422 6.15 -23.62 33.51
CA PHE A 422 5.75 -24.42 34.64
C PHE A 422 6.88 -25.35 35.00
N VAL A 423 7.15 -25.45 36.32
CA VAL A 423 8.05 -26.46 36.87
C VAL A 423 7.24 -27.30 37.82
N PHE A 424 7.10 -28.58 37.54
CA PHE A 424 6.48 -29.57 38.38
C PHE A 424 7.55 -30.51 38.91
N ASN A 425 7.47 -30.85 40.23
CA ASN A 425 8.42 -31.77 40.84
C ASN A 425 7.65 -32.99 41.32
N ASN A 426 8.19 -34.20 41.10
CA ASN A 426 7.69 -35.39 41.76
C ASN A 426 8.72 -35.88 42.73
N THR A 427 8.22 -36.44 43.81
CA THR A 427 9.02 -37.08 44.83
C THR A 427 9.04 -38.58 44.60
N GLN A 428 10.20 -39.19 44.70
CA GLN A 428 10.33 -40.63 44.56
C GLN A 428 9.44 -41.33 45.58
N LYS A 429 8.87 -42.46 45.20
CA LYS A 429 8.22 -43.37 46.16
C LYS A 429 9.25 -43.89 47.12
N PRO A 430 8.87 -44.13 48.38
CA PRO A 430 9.80 -44.67 49.35
C PRO A 430 10.25 -46.08 48.97
N SER A 431 11.46 -46.43 49.41
CA SER A 431 11.97 -47.79 49.40
C SER A 431 12.11 -48.33 50.80
N PHE A 432 11.98 -49.64 50.93
CA PHE A 432 12.12 -50.34 52.18
C PHE A 432 13.11 -51.49 52.05
N ARG A 433 14.12 -51.50 52.93
CA ARG A 433 15.10 -52.57 53.07
C ARG A 433 14.90 -53.25 54.39
N LEU A 434 14.64 -54.58 54.41
CA LEU A 434 14.65 -55.40 55.57
C LEU A 434 15.92 -56.23 55.62
N VAL A 435 16.61 -56.28 56.75
CA VAL A 435 17.84 -57.03 56.91
C VAL A 435 17.58 -58.06 58.03
N LYS A 436 17.69 -59.34 57.72
CA LYS A 436 17.53 -60.43 58.61
C LYS A 436 18.87 -60.98 59.05
N LEU A 437 19.16 -60.97 60.35
CA LEU A 437 20.46 -61.38 60.92
C LEU A 437 20.35 -62.53 61.87
N ASP A 438 21.41 -63.31 61.96
CA ASP A 438 21.67 -64.21 63.13
C ASP A 438 22.02 -63.33 64.33
N SER A 439 21.31 -63.45 65.42
CA SER A 439 21.49 -62.61 66.63
C SER A 439 22.86 -62.75 67.30
N TYR A 440 23.53 -63.85 67.07
CA TYR A 440 24.84 -64.12 67.65
C TYR A 440 25.99 -63.71 66.74
N SER A 441 25.96 -64.06 65.46
CA SER A 441 27.03 -63.83 64.52
C SER A 441 26.90 -62.53 63.75
N GLY A 442 25.72 -61.92 63.67
CA GLY A 442 25.42 -60.75 62.87
C GLY A 442 25.44 -61.04 61.34
N LEU A 443 25.53 -62.32 60.95
CA LEU A 443 25.45 -62.71 59.56
C LEU A 443 24.04 -62.70 59.03
N GLY A 444 23.85 -62.33 57.74
CA GLY A 444 22.58 -62.32 57.04
C GLY A 444 21.95 -63.73 57.00
N LEU A 445 20.66 -63.82 57.24
CA LEU A 445 19.89 -65.05 57.19
C LEU A 445 18.99 -65.09 55.96
N ALA A 446 19.32 -66.00 55.03
CA ALA A 446 18.52 -66.28 53.83
C ALA A 446 17.31 -67.14 54.18
N GLY A 447 16.21 -67.00 53.44
CA GLY A 447 15.06 -67.89 53.50
C GLY A 447 14.02 -67.57 54.60
N ALA A 448 14.17 -66.47 55.31
CA ALA A 448 13.11 -65.95 56.15
C ALA A 448 11.98 -65.35 55.36
N THR A 449 10.73 -65.72 55.60
CA THR A 449 9.56 -65.16 54.93
C THR A 449 8.93 -64.06 55.75
N PHE A 450 8.76 -62.89 55.19
CA PHE A 450 8.10 -61.74 55.81
C PHE A 450 6.84 -61.37 55.08
N ARG A 451 5.77 -61.06 55.81
CA ARG A 451 4.57 -60.37 55.34
C ARG A 451 4.72 -58.88 55.61
N ILE A 452 4.60 -58.08 54.57
CA ILE A 452 4.71 -56.63 54.66
C ILE A 452 3.36 -56.08 54.15
N ALA A 453 2.61 -55.41 55.00
CA ALA A 453 1.28 -54.92 54.68
C ALA A 453 1.12 -53.46 55.08
N ARG A 454 0.54 -52.60 54.19
CA ARG A 454 0.16 -51.22 54.55
C ARG A 454 -1.02 -51.25 55.52
N ILE A 455 -0.91 -50.55 56.65
CA ILE A 455 -1.92 -50.64 57.75
C ILE A 455 -3.22 -49.93 57.34
N GLU A 456 -3.14 -48.84 56.58
CA GLU A 456 -4.28 -48.00 56.28
C GLU A 456 -5.34 -48.67 55.39
N ASP A 457 -4.92 -49.50 54.45
CA ASP A 457 -5.82 -50.13 53.46
C ASP A 457 -5.99 -51.64 53.62
N GLY A 458 -5.18 -52.31 54.45
CA GLY A 458 -5.30 -53.70 54.90
C GLY A 458 -5.47 -54.76 53.79
N SER A 459 -5.66 -54.35 52.59
CA SER A 459 -6.04 -55.21 51.45
C SER A 459 -4.87 -55.72 50.63
N HIS A 460 -3.71 -55.09 50.73
CA HIS A 460 -2.52 -55.41 49.94
C HIS A 460 -1.37 -55.79 50.87
N TYR A 461 -0.94 -57.04 50.79
CA TYR A 461 0.27 -57.49 51.47
C TYR A 461 1.24 -58.10 50.47
N LEU A 462 2.51 -57.99 50.81
CA LEU A 462 3.61 -58.55 50.03
C LEU A 462 4.30 -59.62 50.90
N ASP A 463 4.24 -60.88 50.50
CA ASP A 463 5.08 -61.92 51.13
C ASP A 463 6.42 -61.92 50.33
N ARG A 464 7.51 -61.78 51.09
CA ARG A 464 8.87 -61.73 50.55
C ARG A 464 9.78 -62.64 51.35
N VAL A 465 10.76 -63.22 50.67
CA VAL A 465 11.75 -64.10 51.27
C VAL A 465 13.11 -63.41 51.23
N THR A 466 13.86 -63.51 52.36
CA THR A 466 15.21 -62.93 52.39
C THR A 466 16.15 -63.66 51.48
N ASP A 467 16.97 -62.91 50.76
CA ASP A 467 17.98 -63.37 49.79
C ASP A 467 19.20 -64.00 50.51
N THR A 468 20.22 -64.36 49.74
CA THR A 468 21.48 -64.96 50.28
C THR A 468 22.25 -64.08 51.22
N LYS A 469 21.95 -62.75 51.22
CA LYS A 469 22.54 -61.79 52.17
C LYS A 469 21.64 -61.56 53.40
N GLY A 470 20.51 -62.15 53.41
CA GLY A 470 19.49 -61.92 54.47
C GLY A 470 18.67 -60.65 54.18
N GLU A 471 18.61 -60.15 52.92
CA GLU A 471 17.93 -58.91 52.65
C GLU A 471 16.62 -59.12 51.88
N ILE A 472 15.68 -58.20 52.09
CA ILE A 472 14.52 -57.93 51.26
C ILE A 472 14.59 -56.48 50.91
N ASN A 473 14.66 -56.17 49.57
CA ASN A 473 14.64 -54.80 49.07
C ASN A 473 13.33 -54.62 48.26
N ILE A 474 12.56 -53.59 48.62
CA ILE A 474 11.29 -53.26 47.94
C ILE A 474 11.34 -51.80 47.59
N SER A 475 11.14 -51.49 46.30
CA SER A 475 10.96 -50.15 45.76
C SER A 475 9.50 -49.89 45.43
N ASP A 476 9.15 -48.67 45.11
CA ASP A 476 7.85 -48.23 44.54
C ASP A 476 6.67 -48.43 45.52
N LEU A 477 6.94 -48.38 46.81
CA LEU A 477 5.90 -48.42 47.83
C LEU A 477 5.16 -47.08 47.96
N GLU A 478 3.90 -47.11 48.30
CA GLU A 478 3.17 -45.91 48.69
C GLU A 478 3.61 -45.46 50.09
N PRO A 479 3.69 -44.14 50.35
CA PRO A 479 3.95 -43.63 51.71
C PRO A 479 2.88 -44.12 52.72
N GLY A 480 3.28 -44.31 53.94
CA GLY A 480 2.36 -44.77 55.01
C GLY A 480 3.02 -45.71 56.02
N ILE A 481 2.23 -46.22 56.95
CA ILE A 481 2.71 -47.15 58.00
C ILE A 481 2.49 -48.58 57.53
N TYR A 482 3.57 -49.36 57.57
CA TYR A 482 3.57 -50.75 57.16
C TYR A 482 3.76 -51.65 58.39
N SER A 483 2.95 -52.71 58.50
CA SER A 483 3.14 -53.83 59.39
C SER A 483 4.10 -54.84 58.76
N VAL A 484 5.12 -55.26 59.47
CA VAL A 484 6.13 -56.23 59.03
C VAL A 484 6.18 -57.37 60.01
N VAL A 485 5.78 -58.56 59.56
CA VAL A 485 5.67 -59.75 60.41
C VAL A 485 6.45 -60.88 59.76
N GLU A 486 7.31 -61.56 60.52
CA GLU A 486 7.95 -62.79 60.06
C GLU A 486 6.92 -63.91 60.02
N MET A 487 6.71 -64.50 58.86
CA MET A 487 5.77 -65.64 58.69
C MET A 487 6.48 -66.94 58.93
N ASP A 488 7.69 -67.12 58.38
CA ASP A 488 8.50 -68.30 58.56
C ASP A 488 9.96 -67.92 58.80
N ALA A 489 10.60 -68.55 59.84
CA ALA A 489 12.02 -68.39 60.09
C ALA A 489 12.85 -69.35 59.24
N PRO A 490 14.13 -69.02 58.91
CA PRO A 490 15.02 -70.00 58.28
C PRO A 490 15.23 -71.25 59.17
N GLU A 491 15.53 -72.38 58.48
CA GLU A 491 15.78 -73.63 59.16
C GLU A 491 16.88 -73.51 60.26
N GLY A 492 16.60 -73.99 61.46
CA GLY A 492 17.50 -73.88 62.60
C GLY A 492 17.38 -72.59 63.42
N TYR A 493 16.41 -71.71 63.10
CA TYR A 493 16.18 -70.46 63.80
C TYR A 493 14.78 -70.42 64.46
N VAL A 494 14.67 -69.64 65.51
CA VAL A 494 13.40 -69.40 66.23
C VAL A 494 12.71 -68.21 65.48
N LYS A 495 11.43 -68.41 65.09
CA LYS A 495 10.62 -67.37 64.47
C LYS A 495 10.41 -66.20 65.42
N ASP A 496 10.65 -64.97 64.91
CA ASP A 496 10.27 -63.75 65.63
C ASP A 496 8.76 -63.51 65.51
N SER A 497 8.04 -63.49 66.59
CA SER A 497 6.60 -63.26 66.62
C SER A 497 6.19 -61.82 66.80
N ARG A 498 7.16 -60.90 66.80
CA ARG A 498 6.88 -59.48 66.93
C ARG A 498 6.33 -58.94 65.64
N GLU A 499 5.40 -58.02 65.72
CA GLU A 499 4.96 -57.17 64.64
C GLU A 499 5.72 -55.84 64.73
N TYR A 500 6.37 -55.47 63.62
CA TYR A 500 7.09 -54.23 63.52
C TYR A 500 6.26 -53.27 62.70
N HIS A 501 6.23 -51.98 63.10
CA HIS A 501 5.60 -50.93 62.38
C HIS A 501 6.69 -50.01 61.81
N VAL A 502 6.71 -49.85 60.45
CA VAL A 502 7.67 -49.01 59.74
C VAL A 502 6.92 -47.92 59.01
N GLU A 503 7.21 -46.67 59.32
CA GLU A 503 6.65 -45.53 58.59
C GLU A 503 7.53 -45.21 57.44
N LEU A 504 6.95 -45.20 56.22
CA LEU A 504 7.64 -44.89 54.95
C LEU A 504 7.26 -43.47 54.48
N PHE A 505 8.25 -42.60 54.38
CA PHE A 505 8.06 -41.21 53.93
C PHE A 505 8.47 -41.05 52.48
N PRO A 506 7.80 -40.16 51.72
CA PRO A 506 8.17 -39.84 50.34
C PRO A 506 9.65 -39.54 50.19
N GLY A 507 10.31 -40.11 49.19
CA GLY A 507 11.71 -39.87 48.84
C GLY A 507 12.73 -40.45 49.83
N GLN A 508 12.28 -41.27 50.81
CA GLN A 508 13.17 -41.83 51.83
C GLN A 508 13.35 -43.35 51.66
N ASN A 509 14.54 -43.80 52.00
CA ASN A 509 14.89 -45.21 52.11
C ASN A 509 14.83 -45.60 53.58
N SER A 510 13.88 -46.47 53.95
CA SER A 510 13.73 -46.95 55.33
C SER A 510 14.35 -48.34 55.51
N GLU A 511 14.95 -48.58 56.67
CA GLU A 511 15.58 -49.86 56.97
C GLU A 511 15.03 -50.43 58.28
N LEU A 512 14.75 -51.73 58.24
CA LEU A 512 14.41 -52.49 59.42
C LEU A 512 15.37 -53.69 59.56
N VAL A 513 16.02 -53.78 60.73
CA VAL A 513 16.88 -54.91 61.04
C VAL A 513 16.17 -55.81 62.06
N VAL A 514 16.02 -57.08 61.69
CA VAL A 514 15.38 -58.11 62.51
C VAL A 514 16.36 -59.25 62.69
N SER A 515 16.50 -59.75 63.90
CA SER A 515 17.39 -60.89 64.21
C SER A 515 16.62 -62.08 64.77
N ASN A 516 17.07 -63.28 64.42
CA ASN A 516 16.57 -64.54 65.01
C ASN A 516 17.67 -65.21 65.82
N ASP A 517 17.21 -65.83 66.92
CA ASP A 517 18.05 -66.68 67.72
C ASP A 517 18.09 -68.08 67.12
N ARG A 518 19.23 -68.73 67.23
CA ARG A 518 19.35 -70.15 66.85
C ARG A 518 18.49 -71.02 67.71
N MET A 519 17.93 -72.06 67.16
CA MET A 519 17.28 -73.10 67.97
C MET A 519 18.28 -73.72 68.87
N PRO A 520 17.91 -73.97 70.10
CA PRO A 520 18.84 -74.65 71.03
C PRO A 520 19.05 -76.08 70.58
N ASN A 521 20.32 -76.49 70.57
CA ASN A 521 20.72 -77.88 70.33
C ASN A 521 20.90 -78.57 71.67
N LEU A 522 20.36 -79.74 71.78
CA LEU A 522 20.62 -80.63 72.96
C LEU A 522 21.50 -81.77 72.45
N GLU A 523 22.72 -81.80 72.92
CA GLU A 523 23.60 -82.94 72.72
C GLU A 523 23.57 -83.80 73.99
N ILE A 524 23.14 -85.02 73.80
CA ILE A 524 23.15 -85.99 74.94
C ILE A 524 24.35 -86.92 74.70
N LEU A 525 25.33 -86.73 75.53
CA LEU A 525 26.50 -87.61 75.53
C LEU A 525 26.26 -88.73 76.54
N LYS A 526 26.14 -89.93 76.07
CA LYS A 526 26.12 -91.08 76.88
C LYS A 526 27.54 -91.60 77.06
N THR A 527 28.06 -91.46 78.20
CA THR A 527 29.39 -91.97 78.50
C THR A 527 29.27 -93.29 79.28
N ASP A 528 30.29 -94.13 79.20
CA ASP A 528 30.42 -95.32 80.03
C ASP A 528 30.68 -94.92 81.46
N ALA A 529 29.98 -95.58 82.40
CA ALA A 529 30.03 -95.25 83.82
C ALA A 529 31.37 -95.56 84.53
N ILE A 530 32.26 -96.28 83.83
CA ILE A 530 33.55 -96.68 84.40
C ILE A 530 34.70 -95.93 83.68
N THR A 531 34.59 -95.67 82.43
CA THR A 531 35.67 -95.09 81.61
C THR A 531 35.46 -93.59 81.21
N GLY A 532 34.33 -93.03 81.56
CA GLY A 532 34.01 -91.64 81.22
C GLY A 532 33.51 -91.38 79.81
#